data_593e1a1070815a71682903a502720457
#
_entry.id   593e1a1070815a71682903a502720457
#
_cell.length_a   1.000
_cell.length_b   1.000
_cell.length_c   1.000
_cell.angle_alpha   90.00
_cell.angle_beta   90.00
_cell.angle_gamma   90.00
#
_symmetry.space_group_name_H-M   'P 1'
#
loop_
_entity.id
_entity.type
_entity.pdbx_description
1 polymer ?
#
loop_
_entity_poly.entity_id
_entity_poly.type
_entity_poly.pdbx_seq_one_letter_code
_entity_poly.pdbx_strand_id
1 'polypeptide(L)'
;YGGVAMFIVFSILVLSLTGFVGVPQESLNQGMSLIAAISNLFYLGIKDDMVGLAPTKKFLGQLLAACLLIFNGGMRIESVDGIFGIGQLPYMVSVLFSIFVYLLMVNAYNLIDGIDGLAGVIAIISTLIFGWFFLVDGNTAMAIISFVLVGTVLGFLRFNLSDTRKLFMGDSGSLFIGFLLAYQAIAFLNANQLGNSQAFVSNAPVIVLTIFSFPLLDTLRVFALRAIRGRSPFSPDRNHIHHHLIDKGMAHKQATTLIATKSLLMITVAWMLQDIAIHVHLLFMVALGFVIYLIDLAFRRRITTSPVYEIHEPKADEATTAPRQEHPPKAVVRPADQAKKRAESLRETATAGD
;
A
#
# COMPACT_ATOMS: atom_id res chain seq x y z
N TYR A 1 5.82 -3.26 13.23
CA TYR A 1 4.49 -2.67 12.99
C TYR A 1 4.61 -1.23 12.49
N GLY A 2 5.21 -1.04 11.27
CA GLY A 2 5.36 0.29 10.67
C GLY A 2 4.01 0.92 10.34
N GLY A 3 3.05 0.15 9.81
CA GLY A 3 1.70 0.61 9.51
C GLY A 3 0.96 1.18 10.72
N VAL A 4 1.13 0.56 11.89
CA VAL A 4 0.51 1.04 13.14
C VAL A 4 1.04 2.42 13.51
N ALA A 5 2.36 2.59 13.50
CA ALA A 5 2.98 3.88 13.82
C ALA A 5 2.55 4.98 12.83
N MET A 6 2.53 4.66 11.53
CA MET A 6 2.10 5.59 10.48
C MET A 6 0.65 6.02 10.66
N PHE A 7 -0.28 5.08 10.89
CA PHE A 7 -1.69 5.39 11.08
C PHE A 7 -1.93 6.30 12.28
N ILE A 8 -1.30 5.99 13.43
CA ILE A 8 -1.45 6.80 14.66
C ILE A 8 -0.93 8.22 14.44
N VAL A 9 0.30 8.36 13.93
CA VAL A 9 0.92 9.67 13.71
C VAL A 9 0.13 10.48 12.69
N PHE A 10 -0.29 9.86 11.57
CA PHE A 10 -1.11 10.49 10.55
C PHE A 10 -2.42 11.01 11.13
N SER A 11 -3.17 10.17 11.84
CA SER A 11 -4.48 10.53 12.38
C SER A 11 -4.39 11.66 13.40
N ILE A 12 -3.42 11.59 14.31
CA ILE A 12 -3.21 12.65 15.32
C ILE A 12 -2.87 13.99 14.64
N LEU A 13 -1.93 13.98 13.69
CA LEU A 13 -1.50 15.21 13.03
C LEU A 13 -2.60 15.82 12.15
N VAL A 14 -3.33 15.01 11.38
CA VAL A 14 -4.44 15.51 10.55
C VAL A 14 -5.52 16.12 11.43
N LEU A 15 -5.98 15.43 12.48
CA LEU A 15 -7.03 15.95 13.38
C LEU A 15 -6.58 17.21 14.11
N SER A 16 -5.33 17.25 14.59
CA SER A 16 -4.80 18.43 15.28
C SER A 16 -4.67 19.64 14.36
N LEU A 17 -4.06 19.46 13.18
CA LEU A 17 -3.80 20.57 12.25
C LEU A 17 -5.09 21.11 11.63
N THR A 18 -6.04 20.24 11.25
CA THR A 18 -7.35 20.70 10.74
C THR A 18 -8.16 21.45 11.80
N GLY A 19 -8.05 21.03 13.07
CA GLY A 19 -8.65 21.75 14.20
C GLY A 19 -8.04 23.13 14.44
N PHE A 20 -6.72 23.28 14.31
CA PHE A 20 -6.03 24.57 14.48
C PHE A 20 -6.29 25.56 13.34
N VAL A 21 -6.36 25.07 12.11
CA VAL A 21 -6.50 25.94 10.91
C VAL A 21 -7.93 26.42 10.71
N GLY A 22 -8.93 25.72 11.27
CA GLY A 22 -10.34 26.10 11.12
C GLY A 22 -10.84 25.89 9.69
N VAL A 23 -10.89 24.63 9.25
CA VAL A 23 -11.37 24.27 7.92
C VAL A 23 -12.90 24.37 7.80
N PRO A 24 -13.46 24.56 6.58
CA PRO A 24 -14.91 24.61 6.36
C PRO A 24 -15.64 23.37 6.86
N GLN A 25 -16.92 23.50 7.27
CA GLN A 25 -17.72 22.39 7.82
C GLN A 25 -17.83 21.20 6.87
N GLU A 26 -17.93 21.46 5.58
CA GLU A 26 -17.96 20.41 4.56
C GLU A 26 -16.67 19.59 4.57
N SER A 27 -15.51 20.23 4.61
CA SER A 27 -14.21 19.59 4.70
C SER A 27 -14.05 18.79 6.00
N LEU A 28 -14.64 19.26 7.12
CA LEU A 28 -14.68 18.51 8.38
C LEU A 28 -15.50 17.21 8.24
N ASN A 29 -16.68 17.28 7.60
CA ASN A 29 -17.52 16.10 7.37
C ASN A 29 -16.81 15.07 6.48
N GLN A 30 -16.16 15.53 5.42
CA GLN A 30 -15.34 14.67 4.55
C GLN A 30 -14.18 14.06 5.33
N GLY A 31 -13.47 14.86 6.14
CA GLY A 31 -12.37 14.41 6.99
C GLY A 31 -12.80 13.36 8.03
N MET A 32 -13.96 13.54 8.69
CA MET A 32 -14.49 12.54 9.62
C MET A 32 -14.85 11.24 8.93
N SER A 33 -15.47 11.29 7.74
CA SER A 33 -15.76 10.12 6.90
C SER A 33 -14.49 9.41 6.47
N LEU A 34 -13.44 10.17 6.11
CA LEU A 34 -12.13 9.64 5.78
C LEU A 34 -11.50 8.91 6.97
N ILE A 35 -11.45 9.54 8.15
CA ILE A 35 -10.88 8.93 9.35
C ILE A 35 -11.64 7.63 9.71
N ALA A 36 -12.96 7.61 9.61
CA ALA A 36 -13.75 6.41 9.84
C ALA A 36 -13.39 5.29 8.84
N ALA A 37 -13.28 5.63 7.56
CA ALA A 37 -12.94 4.67 6.50
C ALA A 37 -11.53 4.10 6.67
N ILE A 38 -10.52 4.96 6.91
CA ILE A 38 -9.13 4.49 7.10
C ILE A 38 -8.95 3.75 8.43
N SER A 39 -9.71 4.08 9.49
CA SER A 39 -9.71 3.32 10.75
C SER A 39 -10.23 1.90 10.55
N ASN A 40 -11.29 1.74 9.75
CA ASN A 40 -11.79 0.41 9.37
C ASN A 40 -10.74 -0.39 8.59
N LEU A 41 -10.07 0.24 7.61
CA LEU A 41 -9.01 -0.42 6.83
C LEU A 41 -7.77 -0.75 7.68
N PHE A 42 -7.40 0.13 8.58
CA PHE A 42 -6.32 -0.11 9.53
C PHE A 42 -6.60 -1.30 10.44
N TYR A 43 -7.81 -1.36 11.02
CA TYR A 43 -8.24 -2.53 11.81
C TYR A 43 -8.23 -3.81 10.98
N LEU A 44 -8.73 -3.73 9.75
CA LEU A 44 -8.72 -4.86 8.81
C LEU A 44 -7.29 -5.34 8.52
N GLY A 45 -6.38 -4.40 8.25
CA GLY A 45 -4.96 -4.67 7.99
C GLY A 45 -4.24 -5.27 9.19
N ILE A 46 -4.44 -4.75 10.41
CA ILE A 46 -3.88 -5.37 11.63
C ILE A 46 -4.36 -6.81 11.78
N LYS A 47 -5.65 -7.04 11.56
CA LYS A 47 -6.23 -8.38 11.68
C LYS A 47 -5.67 -9.33 10.62
N ASP A 48 -5.43 -8.83 9.43
CA ASP A 48 -4.78 -9.59 8.36
C ASP A 48 -3.32 -9.91 8.69
N ASP A 49 -2.55 -8.92 9.15
CA ASP A 49 -1.16 -9.10 9.60
C ASP A 49 -1.01 -10.11 10.75
N MET A 50 -2.04 -10.26 11.61
CA MET A 50 -1.98 -11.14 12.81
C MET A 50 -2.45 -12.56 12.55
N VAL A 51 -3.53 -12.73 11.79
CA VAL A 51 -4.23 -14.05 11.69
C VAL A 51 -4.48 -14.49 10.25
N GLY A 52 -4.18 -13.66 9.26
CA GLY A 52 -4.50 -13.89 7.85
C GLY A 52 -6.02 -13.91 7.61
N LEU A 53 -6.53 -13.00 6.82
CA LEU A 53 -7.95 -12.91 6.52
C LEU A 53 -8.29 -13.60 5.19
N ALA A 54 -9.46 -14.27 5.16
CA ALA A 54 -10.01 -14.74 3.89
C ALA A 54 -10.25 -13.55 2.94
N PRO A 55 -9.94 -13.68 1.63
CA PRO A 55 -10.08 -12.60 0.65
C PRO A 55 -11.46 -11.94 0.63
N THR A 56 -12.52 -12.71 0.88
CA THR A 56 -13.91 -12.20 0.97
C THR A 56 -14.12 -11.24 2.13
N LYS A 57 -13.54 -11.52 3.32
CA LYS A 57 -13.61 -10.63 4.48
C LYS A 57 -12.84 -9.34 4.24
N LYS A 58 -11.67 -9.45 3.61
CA LYS A 58 -10.84 -8.31 3.22
C LYS A 58 -11.59 -7.42 2.22
N PHE A 59 -12.19 -8.02 1.21
CA PHE A 59 -13.01 -7.32 0.23
C PHE A 59 -14.21 -6.58 0.87
N LEU A 60 -14.96 -7.23 1.76
CA LEU A 60 -16.10 -6.60 2.44
C LEU A 60 -15.70 -5.41 3.31
N GLY A 61 -14.57 -5.50 4.01
CA GLY A 61 -14.06 -4.36 4.79
C GLY A 61 -13.60 -3.19 3.91
N GLN A 62 -12.96 -3.46 2.77
CA GLN A 62 -12.60 -2.44 1.79
C GLN A 62 -13.85 -1.80 1.16
N LEU A 63 -14.86 -2.61 0.83
CA LEU A 63 -16.15 -2.12 0.31
C LEU A 63 -16.84 -1.21 1.32
N LEU A 64 -16.86 -1.58 2.61
CA LEU A 64 -17.43 -0.75 3.67
C LEU A 64 -16.71 0.61 3.75
N ALA A 65 -15.38 0.62 3.70
CA ALA A 65 -14.60 1.86 3.72
C ALA A 65 -14.95 2.77 2.51
N ALA A 66 -15.04 2.20 1.31
CA ALA A 66 -15.43 2.94 0.11
C ALA A 66 -16.85 3.51 0.23
N CYS A 67 -17.81 2.72 0.71
CA CYS A 67 -19.18 3.15 0.95
C CYS A 67 -19.26 4.29 1.97
N LEU A 68 -18.54 4.20 3.10
CA LEU A 68 -18.50 5.26 4.11
C LEU A 68 -18.06 6.60 3.49
N LEU A 69 -17.02 6.58 2.67
CA LEU A 69 -16.48 7.80 2.09
C LEU A 69 -17.37 8.35 0.95
N ILE A 70 -17.95 7.48 0.13
CA ILE A 70 -18.83 7.90 -0.97
C ILE A 70 -20.16 8.44 -0.46
N PHE A 71 -20.83 7.74 0.46
CA PHE A 71 -22.17 8.13 0.90
C PHE A 71 -22.18 9.20 1.98
N ASN A 72 -21.21 9.19 2.91
CA ASN A 72 -21.15 10.20 3.97
C ASN A 72 -20.22 11.37 3.60
N GLY A 73 -19.11 11.10 2.88
CA GLY A 73 -18.15 12.12 2.48
C GLY A 73 -18.41 12.74 1.11
N GLY A 74 -19.34 12.19 0.31
CA GLY A 74 -19.62 12.67 -1.04
C GLY A 74 -18.49 12.45 -2.05
N MET A 75 -17.44 11.71 -1.67
CA MET A 75 -16.22 11.57 -2.44
C MET A 75 -16.32 10.46 -3.49
N ARG A 76 -16.84 10.79 -4.65
CA ARG A 76 -17.00 9.92 -5.81
C ARG A 76 -16.48 10.61 -7.07
N ILE A 77 -16.11 9.85 -8.09
CA ILE A 77 -15.72 10.37 -9.41
C ILE A 77 -16.98 10.84 -10.13
N GLU A 78 -17.10 12.13 -10.37
CA GLU A 78 -18.29 12.72 -10.97
C GLU A 78 -18.20 12.80 -12.50
N SER A 79 -16.98 12.92 -13.04
CA SER A 79 -16.72 13.02 -14.47
C SER A 79 -15.44 12.27 -14.85
N VAL A 80 -15.35 11.90 -16.11
CA VAL A 80 -14.13 11.39 -16.75
C VAL A 80 -13.61 12.33 -17.84
N ASP A 81 -14.01 13.61 -17.79
CA ASP A 81 -13.51 14.74 -18.60
C ASP A 81 -13.47 14.48 -20.11
N GLY A 82 -14.46 13.76 -20.63
CA GLY A 82 -14.61 13.50 -22.07
C GLY A 82 -13.88 12.24 -22.57
N ILE A 83 -13.29 11.41 -21.71
CA ILE A 83 -12.76 10.10 -22.11
C ILE A 83 -13.90 9.30 -22.76
N PHE A 84 -13.66 8.77 -23.98
CA PHE A 84 -14.65 8.09 -24.81
C PHE A 84 -15.92 8.91 -25.09
N GLY A 85 -15.84 10.24 -25.04
CA GLY A 85 -16.99 11.14 -25.20
C GLY A 85 -17.89 11.23 -23.97
N ILE A 86 -17.51 10.62 -22.84
CA ILE A 86 -18.26 10.63 -21.58
C ILE A 86 -17.74 11.76 -20.71
N GLY A 87 -18.59 12.73 -20.38
CA GLY A 87 -18.29 13.79 -19.42
C GLY A 87 -18.76 13.40 -18.02
N GLN A 88 -19.87 13.99 -17.59
CA GLN A 88 -20.50 13.71 -16.29
C GLN A 88 -21.09 12.28 -16.26
N LEU A 89 -20.84 11.59 -15.16
CA LEU A 89 -21.35 10.24 -14.91
C LEU A 89 -22.73 10.30 -14.23
N PRO A 90 -23.71 9.50 -14.68
CA PRO A 90 -24.94 9.29 -13.91
C PRO A 90 -24.61 8.81 -12.49
N TYR A 91 -25.37 9.25 -11.48
CA TYR A 91 -25.08 9.02 -10.08
C TYR A 91 -24.70 7.56 -9.75
N MET A 92 -25.53 6.60 -10.17
CA MET A 92 -25.28 5.18 -9.88
C MET A 92 -24.00 4.66 -10.56
N VAL A 93 -23.72 5.12 -11.78
CA VAL A 93 -22.48 4.77 -12.51
C VAL A 93 -21.28 5.36 -11.79
N SER A 94 -21.36 6.63 -11.37
CA SER A 94 -20.34 7.32 -10.58
C SER A 94 -20.03 6.57 -9.27
N VAL A 95 -21.05 6.16 -8.52
CA VAL A 95 -20.91 5.41 -7.27
C VAL A 95 -20.20 4.07 -7.51
N LEU A 96 -20.72 3.26 -8.45
CA LEU A 96 -20.14 1.93 -8.75
C LEU A 96 -18.70 2.04 -9.26
N PHE A 97 -18.44 3.00 -10.14
CA PHE A 97 -17.10 3.25 -10.67
C PHE A 97 -16.13 3.71 -9.58
N SER A 98 -16.58 4.57 -8.67
CA SER A 98 -15.75 5.03 -7.55
C SER A 98 -15.44 3.90 -6.58
N ILE A 99 -16.42 3.05 -6.25
CA ILE A 99 -16.18 1.83 -5.45
C ILE A 99 -15.10 0.97 -6.12
N PHE A 100 -15.23 0.72 -7.42
CA PHE A 100 -14.26 -0.05 -8.18
C PHE A 100 -12.86 0.57 -8.09
N VAL A 101 -12.74 1.90 -8.26
CA VAL A 101 -11.44 2.60 -8.19
C VAL A 101 -10.83 2.52 -6.79
N TYR A 102 -11.62 2.73 -5.73
CA TYR A 102 -11.13 2.57 -4.34
C TYR A 102 -10.59 1.15 -4.11
N LEU A 103 -11.36 0.13 -4.47
CA LEU A 103 -10.96 -1.27 -4.31
C LEU A 103 -9.72 -1.61 -5.13
N LEU A 104 -9.68 -1.16 -6.39
CA LEU A 104 -8.54 -1.38 -7.28
C LEU A 104 -7.28 -0.76 -6.70
N MET A 105 -7.33 0.50 -6.26
CA MET A 105 -6.18 1.22 -5.72
C MET A 105 -5.66 0.62 -4.43
N VAL A 106 -6.56 0.29 -3.49
CA VAL A 106 -6.17 -0.36 -2.22
C VAL A 106 -5.43 -1.67 -2.49
N ASN A 107 -5.96 -2.51 -3.39
CA ASN A 107 -5.35 -3.80 -3.68
C ASN A 107 -4.08 -3.64 -4.53
N ALA A 108 -4.06 -2.78 -5.54
CA ALA A 108 -2.88 -2.53 -6.35
C ALA A 108 -1.72 -1.98 -5.50
N TYR A 109 -2.02 -1.07 -4.57
CA TYR A 109 -1.01 -0.53 -3.68
C TYR A 109 -0.50 -1.56 -2.65
N ASN A 110 -1.37 -2.39 -2.10
CA ASN A 110 -0.98 -3.48 -1.23
C ASN A 110 -0.06 -4.50 -1.95
N LEU A 111 -0.33 -4.78 -3.23
CA LEU A 111 0.48 -5.71 -4.01
C LEU A 111 1.90 -5.19 -4.35
N ILE A 112 2.14 -3.89 -4.37
CA ILE A 112 3.48 -3.33 -4.60
C ILE A 112 4.32 -3.22 -3.33
N ASP A 113 3.76 -3.45 -2.14
CA ASP A 113 4.51 -3.48 -0.86
C ASP A 113 5.30 -4.79 -0.68
N GLY A 114 5.97 -5.24 -1.74
CA GLY A 114 6.74 -6.49 -1.76
C GLY A 114 8.25 -6.31 -1.58
N ILE A 115 8.79 -5.09 -1.68
CA ILE A 115 10.21 -4.77 -1.51
C ILE A 115 10.42 -3.46 -0.76
N ASP A 116 11.57 -3.34 -0.08
CA ASP A 116 11.88 -2.19 0.76
C ASP A 116 11.80 -0.86 -0.01
N GLY A 117 11.05 0.06 0.55
CA GLY A 117 10.90 1.43 0.08
C GLY A 117 9.94 1.62 -1.08
N LEU A 118 9.56 0.59 -1.84
CA LEU A 118 8.81 0.77 -3.08
C LEU A 118 7.47 1.44 -2.85
N ALA A 119 6.62 0.85 -2.02
CA ALA A 119 5.30 1.41 -1.71
C ALA A 119 5.44 2.82 -1.09
N GLY A 120 6.37 3.02 -0.14
CA GLY A 120 6.60 4.33 0.46
C GLY A 120 7.04 5.40 -0.52
N VAL A 121 7.96 5.10 -1.44
CA VAL A 121 8.44 6.06 -2.44
C VAL A 121 7.34 6.43 -3.44
N ILE A 122 6.56 5.45 -3.92
CA ILE A 122 5.42 5.71 -4.80
C ILE A 122 4.36 6.57 -4.09
N ALA A 123 4.08 6.30 -2.80
CA ALA A 123 3.18 7.15 -2.02
C ALA A 123 3.67 8.60 -1.93
N ILE A 124 4.95 8.82 -1.64
CA ILE A 124 5.52 10.17 -1.55
C ILE A 124 5.41 10.89 -2.89
N ILE A 125 5.80 10.26 -4.00
CA ILE A 125 5.70 10.86 -5.34
C ILE A 125 4.26 11.28 -5.63
N SER A 126 3.31 10.36 -5.48
CA SER A 126 1.90 10.62 -5.77
C SER A 126 1.32 11.72 -4.87
N THR A 127 1.57 11.61 -3.57
CA THR A 127 1.03 12.55 -2.58
C THR A 127 1.65 13.94 -2.69
N LEU A 128 2.94 14.07 -3.05
CA LEU A 128 3.56 15.39 -3.29
C LEU A 128 2.91 16.11 -4.47
N ILE A 129 2.57 15.40 -5.54
CA ILE A 129 1.91 15.97 -6.71
C ILE A 129 0.52 16.47 -6.34
N PHE A 130 -0.29 15.64 -5.67
CA PHE A 130 -1.61 16.04 -5.22
C PHE A 130 -1.56 17.15 -4.16
N GLY A 131 -0.63 17.05 -3.20
CA GLY A 131 -0.45 18.06 -2.16
C GLY A 131 -0.08 19.43 -2.71
N TRP A 132 0.80 19.46 -3.71
CA TRP A 132 1.13 20.69 -4.42
C TRP A 132 -0.07 21.30 -5.16
N PHE A 133 -0.85 20.46 -5.86
CA PHE A 133 -2.09 20.89 -6.50
C PHE A 133 -3.05 21.51 -5.49
N PHE A 134 -3.36 20.81 -4.39
CA PHE A 134 -4.28 21.31 -3.36
C PHE A 134 -3.78 22.58 -2.67
N LEU A 135 -2.46 22.73 -2.50
CA LEU A 135 -1.87 23.94 -1.94
C LEU A 135 -2.11 25.13 -2.85
N VAL A 136 -1.87 24.98 -4.17
CA VAL A 136 -2.08 26.04 -5.16
C VAL A 136 -3.57 26.33 -5.36
N ASP A 137 -4.40 25.30 -5.32
CA ASP A 137 -5.86 25.40 -5.44
C ASP A 137 -6.53 26.05 -4.19
N GLY A 138 -5.78 26.22 -3.10
CA GLY A 138 -6.28 26.80 -1.84
C GLY A 138 -7.06 25.81 -0.97
N ASN A 139 -7.10 24.51 -1.33
CA ASN A 139 -7.75 23.49 -0.53
C ASN A 139 -6.85 23.08 0.66
N THR A 140 -6.87 23.87 1.72
CA THR A 140 -6.01 23.71 2.89
C THR A 140 -6.19 22.35 3.57
N ALA A 141 -7.42 21.83 3.66
CA ALA A 141 -7.69 20.53 4.29
C ALA A 141 -6.98 19.39 3.54
N MET A 142 -7.10 19.35 2.22
CA MET A 142 -6.46 18.34 1.39
C MET A 142 -4.93 18.51 1.35
N ALA A 143 -4.43 19.75 1.37
CA ALA A 143 -3.00 20.03 1.48
C ALA A 143 -2.43 19.50 2.80
N ILE A 144 -3.11 19.72 3.93
CA ILE A 144 -2.72 19.17 5.25
C ILE A 144 -2.65 17.63 5.18
N ILE A 145 -3.71 16.97 4.71
CA ILE A 145 -3.76 15.50 4.57
C ILE A 145 -2.56 15.01 3.75
N SER A 146 -2.26 15.67 2.64
CA SER A 146 -1.17 15.28 1.75
C SER A 146 0.20 15.46 2.42
N PHE A 147 0.52 16.62 2.95
CA PHE A 147 1.86 16.85 3.54
C PHE A 147 2.08 16.08 4.84
N VAL A 148 1.03 15.83 5.62
CA VAL A 148 1.11 14.94 6.79
C VAL A 148 1.40 13.51 6.36
N LEU A 149 0.78 13.03 5.28
CA LEU A 149 1.07 11.71 4.74
C LEU A 149 2.53 11.61 4.26
N VAL A 150 3.04 12.62 3.55
CA VAL A 150 4.46 12.67 3.15
C VAL A 150 5.38 12.56 4.36
N GLY A 151 5.16 13.39 5.39
CA GLY A 151 5.98 13.37 6.61
C GLY A 151 5.95 12.03 7.32
N THR A 152 4.77 11.43 7.41
CA THR A 152 4.54 10.13 8.05
C THR A 152 5.27 9.01 7.30
N VAL A 153 5.18 8.98 5.97
CA VAL A 153 5.84 7.98 5.13
C VAL A 153 7.36 8.19 5.10
N LEU A 154 7.85 9.43 5.12
CA LEU A 154 9.30 9.71 5.24
C LEU A 154 9.86 9.17 6.57
N GLY A 155 9.14 9.38 7.69
CA GLY A 155 9.49 8.81 8.98
C GLY A 155 9.55 7.27 8.93
N PHE A 156 8.59 6.62 8.30
CA PHE A 156 8.59 5.17 8.08
C PHE A 156 9.78 4.72 7.22
N LEU A 157 10.05 5.37 6.09
CA LEU A 157 11.13 5.00 5.17
C LEU A 157 12.51 5.04 5.83
N ARG A 158 12.73 5.93 6.80
CA ARG A 158 13.98 5.98 7.59
C ARG A 158 14.30 4.64 8.24
N PHE A 159 13.28 3.90 8.66
CA PHE A 159 13.43 2.58 9.28
C PHE A 159 13.27 1.44 8.26
N ASN A 160 12.37 1.55 7.29
CA ASN A 160 12.14 0.51 6.28
C ASN A 160 13.39 0.26 5.40
N LEU A 161 14.13 1.32 5.08
CA LEU A 161 15.38 1.24 4.31
C LEU A 161 16.61 0.95 5.18
N SER A 162 16.45 0.79 6.50
CA SER A 162 17.54 0.50 7.43
C SER A 162 17.89 -0.98 7.42
N ASP A 163 19.17 -1.29 7.45
CA ASP A 163 19.66 -2.67 7.54
C ASP A 163 19.66 -3.19 8.99
N THR A 164 19.63 -2.28 10.01
CA THR A 164 19.75 -2.63 11.44
C THR A 164 18.47 -2.47 12.25
N ARG A 165 17.54 -1.59 11.82
CA ARG A 165 16.29 -1.28 12.54
C ARG A 165 15.10 -1.32 11.57
N LYS A 166 14.95 -2.45 10.89
CA LYS A 166 14.00 -2.60 9.81
C LYS A 166 12.57 -2.67 10.32
N LEU A 167 11.69 -1.84 9.72
CA LEU A 167 10.25 -1.89 9.90
C LEU A 167 9.59 -2.24 8.57
N PHE A 168 8.57 -3.09 8.62
CA PHE A 168 7.72 -3.40 7.46
C PHE A 168 6.42 -2.61 7.53
N MET A 169 5.86 -2.29 6.37
CA MET A 169 4.60 -1.57 6.26
C MET A 169 3.43 -2.44 6.71
N GLY A 170 3.37 -3.66 6.21
CA GLY A 170 2.29 -4.60 6.46
C GLY A 170 0.97 -4.17 5.81
N ASP A 171 -0.02 -5.05 5.92
CA ASP A 171 -1.36 -4.77 5.41
C ASP A 171 -2.03 -3.62 6.16
N SER A 172 -1.71 -3.47 7.46
CA SER A 172 -2.13 -2.32 8.27
C SER A 172 -1.67 -0.97 7.72
N GLY A 173 -0.52 -0.91 7.05
CA GLY A 173 -0.01 0.31 6.42
C GLY A 173 -0.48 0.46 4.98
N SER A 174 -0.30 -0.57 4.17
CA SER A 174 -0.54 -0.50 2.72
C SER A 174 -2.01 -0.30 2.36
N LEU A 175 -2.96 -0.88 3.13
CA LEU A 175 -4.39 -0.71 2.86
C LEU A 175 -4.85 0.74 3.10
N PHE A 176 -4.47 1.36 4.24
CA PHE A 176 -4.91 2.72 4.51
C PHE A 176 -4.21 3.75 3.62
N ILE A 177 -2.91 3.56 3.28
CA ILE A 177 -2.20 4.46 2.36
C ILE A 177 -2.79 4.35 0.95
N GLY A 178 -3.01 3.12 0.44
CA GLY A 178 -3.63 2.92 -0.87
C GLY A 178 -5.01 3.58 -0.99
N PHE A 179 -5.80 3.54 0.08
CA PHE A 179 -7.09 4.23 0.15
C PHE A 179 -6.95 5.75 0.18
N LEU A 180 -5.99 6.29 0.95
CA LEU A 180 -5.68 7.72 0.96
C LEU A 180 -5.24 8.25 -0.40
N LEU A 181 -4.44 7.47 -1.14
CA LEU A 181 -4.03 7.82 -2.50
C LEU A 181 -5.22 7.85 -3.47
N ALA A 182 -6.15 6.89 -3.36
CA ALA A 182 -7.39 6.91 -4.14
C ALA A 182 -8.27 8.13 -3.77
N TYR A 183 -8.37 8.43 -2.48
CA TYR A 183 -9.09 9.62 -2.00
C TYR A 183 -8.51 10.92 -2.55
N GLN A 184 -7.18 11.09 -2.51
CA GLN A 184 -6.51 12.27 -3.07
C GLN A 184 -6.72 12.37 -4.58
N ALA A 185 -6.67 11.26 -5.31
CA ALA A 185 -6.92 11.23 -6.75
C ALA A 185 -8.34 11.66 -7.09
N ILE A 186 -9.35 11.16 -6.36
CA ILE A 186 -10.75 11.53 -6.58
C ILE A 186 -10.99 13.01 -6.22
N ALA A 187 -10.41 13.46 -5.10
CA ALA A 187 -10.47 14.87 -4.71
C ALA A 187 -9.82 15.79 -5.76
N PHE A 188 -8.68 15.38 -6.31
CA PHE A 188 -8.00 16.10 -7.39
C PHE A 188 -8.87 16.18 -8.66
N LEU A 189 -9.47 15.08 -9.09
CA LEU A 189 -10.36 15.07 -10.25
C LEU A 189 -11.56 16.01 -10.04
N ASN A 190 -12.19 15.93 -8.87
CA ASN A 190 -13.38 16.75 -8.58
C ASN A 190 -13.03 18.25 -8.47
N ALA A 191 -11.93 18.60 -7.78
CA ALA A 191 -11.47 19.98 -7.68
C ALA A 191 -11.12 20.56 -9.06
N ASN A 192 -10.49 19.77 -9.94
CA ASN A 192 -10.10 20.19 -11.27
C ASN A 192 -11.30 20.51 -12.18
N GLN A 193 -12.49 19.90 -11.93
CA GLN A 193 -13.70 20.12 -12.75
C GLN A 193 -14.46 21.41 -12.41
N LEU A 194 -14.25 21.98 -11.24
CA LEU A 194 -15.03 23.13 -10.76
C LEU A 194 -14.81 24.43 -11.53
N GLY A 195 -13.96 24.44 -12.57
CA GLY A 195 -13.76 25.57 -13.49
C GLY A 195 -13.14 26.81 -12.87
N ASN A 196 -13.02 26.84 -11.54
CA ASN A 196 -12.45 27.95 -10.74
C ASN A 196 -11.12 27.55 -10.09
N SER A 197 -10.59 26.39 -10.39
CA SER A 197 -9.31 25.94 -9.84
C SER A 197 -8.17 26.84 -10.35
N GLN A 198 -7.42 27.42 -9.42
CA GLN A 198 -6.19 28.17 -9.75
C GLN A 198 -5.08 27.26 -10.27
N ALA A 199 -5.20 25.95 -10.05
CA ALA A 199 -4.25 24.93 -10.42
C ALA A 199 -4.77 24.01 -11.52
N PHE A 200 -5.65 24.50 -12.41
CA PHE A 200 -6.26 23.67 -13.46
C PHE A 200 -5.23 22.87 -14.25
N VAL A 201 -5.48 21.59 -14.45
CA VAL A 201 -4.66 20.62 -15.17
C VAL A 201 -5.46 20.03 -16.32
N SER A 202 -5.01 20.22 -17.55
CA SER A 202 -5.63 19.60 -18.73
C SER A 202 -5.48 18.06 -18.66
N ASN A 203 -6.48 17.34 -19.12
CA ASN A 203 -6.47 15.88 -19.15
C ASN A 203 -6.22 15.23 -17.78
N ALA A 204 -6.74 15.81 -16.69
CA ALA A 204 -6.56 15.37 -15.31
C ALA A 204 -6.74 13.85 -15.11
N PRO A 205 -7.73 13.15 -15.69
CA PRO A 205 -7.85 11.69 -15.56
C PRO A 205 -6.63 10.92 -16.09
N VAL A 206 -6.03 11.38 -17.20
CA VAL A 206 -4.83 10.74 -17.77
C VAL A 206 -3.62 10.97 -16.87
N ILE A 207 -3.50 12.16 -16.27
CA ILE A 207 -2.46 12.46 -15.29
C ILE A 207 -2.59 11.53 -14.07
N VAL A 208 -3.80 11.37 -13.51
CA VAL A 208 -4.05 10.45 -12.38
C VAL A 208 -3.67 9.01 -12.74
N LEU A 209 -4.11 8.51 -13.89
CA LEU A 209 -3.75 7.18 -14.37
C LEU A 209 -2.23 7.01 -14.52
N THR A 210 -1.53 8.08 -14.93
CA THR A 210 -0.08 8.06 -15.09
C THR A 210 0.65 8.08 -13.74
N ILE A 211 0.17 8.86 -12.76
CA ILE A 211 0.73 8.86 -11.40
C ILE A 211 0.70 7.44 -10.81
N PHE A 212 -0.38 6.70 -11.06
CA PHE A 212 -0.54 5.33 -10.59
C PHE A 212 -0.19 4.26 -11.64
N SER A 213 0.51 4.64 -12.72
CA SER A 213 0.79 3.72 -13.83
C SER A 213 1.50 2.44 -13.39
N PHE A 214 2.49 2.53 -12.51
CA PHE A 214 3.22 1.34 -12.04
C PHE A 214 2.31 0.37 -11.25
N PRO A 215 1.66 0.76 -10.14
CA PRO A 215 0.80 -0.17 -9.40
C PRO A 215 -0.35 -0.72 -10.24
N LEU A 216 -0.95 0.09 -11.11
CA LEU A 216 -2.07 -0.32 -11.95
C LEU A 216 -1.63 -1.31 -13.04
N LEU A 217 -0.59 -0.98 -13.81
CA LEU A 217 -0.12 -1.85 -14.90
C LEU A 217 0.44 -3.17 -14.38
N ASP A 218 1.19 -3.17 -13.26
CA ASP A 218 1.70 -4.40 -12.66
C ASP A 218 0.56 -5.31 -12.17
N THR A 219 -0.43 -4.74 -11.50
CA THR A 219 -1.61 -5.47 -11.02
C THR A 219 -2.46 -6.01 -12.17
N LEU A 220 -2.79 -5.18 -13.16
CA LEU A 220 -3.58 -5.59 -14.34
C LEU A 220 -2.87 -6.70 -15.12
N ARG A 221 -1.55 -6.58 -15.31
CA ARG A 221 -0.74 -7.61 -15.96
C ARG A 221 -0.82 -8.94 -15.22
N VAL A 222 -0.62 -8.94 -13.92
CA VAL A 222 -0.67 -10.18 -13.11
C VAL A 222 -2.07 -10.77 -13.13
N PHE A 223 -3.12 -9.98 -13.04
CA PHE A 223 -4.51 -10.43 -13.14
C PHE A 223 -4.81 -11.05 -14.51
N ALA A 224 -4.38 -10.40 -15.60
CA ALA A 224 -4.52 -10.95 -16.95
C ALA A 224 -3.79 -12.29 -17.11
N LEU A 225 -2.55 -12.40 -16.62
CA LEU A 225 -1.79 -13.66 -16.67
C LEU A 225 -2.47 -14.79 -15.87
N ARG A 226 -3.05 -14.48 -14.71
CA ARG A 226 -3.80 -15.46 -13.91
C ARG A 226 -5.06 -15.90 -14.62
N ALA A 227 -5.84 -14.96 -15.17
CA ALA A 227 -7.05 -15.25 -15.93
C ALA A 227 -6.77 -16.16 -17.14
N ILE A 228 -5.73 -15.86 -17.93
CA ILE A 228 -5.30 -16.68 -19.08
C ILE A 228 -4.92 -18.10 -18.63
N ARG A 229 -4.37 -18.25 -17.42
CA ARG A 229 -3.97 -19.57 -16.85
C ARG A 229 -5.12 -20.25 -16.10
N GLY A 230 -6.33 -19.75 -16.13
CA GLY A 230 -7.49 -20.30 -15.41
C GLY A 230 -7.38 -20.24 -13.88
N ARG A 231 -6.54 -19.34 -13.33
CA ARG A 231 -6.34 -19.16 -11.88
C ARG A 231 -7.14 -17.99 -11.37
N SER A 232 -7.52 -18.03 -10.08
CA SER A 232 -8.16 -16.90 -9.43
C SER A 232 -7.26 -15.65 -9.48
N PRO A 233 -7.78 -14.45 -9.85
CA PRO A 233 -7.04 -13.19 -9.80
C PRO A 233 -6.46 -12.87 -8.42
N PHE A 234 -7.08 -13.37 -7.36
CA PHE A 234 -6.70 -13.13 -5.95
C PHE A 234 -5.75 -14.18 -5.36
N SER A 235 -5.28 -15.16 -6.17
CA SER A 235 -4.30 -16.13 -5.68
C SER A 235 -2.94 -15.46 -5.44
N PRO A 236 -2.18 -15.87 -4.39
CA PRO A 236 -0.82 -15.38 -4.17
C PRO A 236 0.07 -15.68 -5.39
N ASP A 237 0.93 -14.74 -5.77
CA ASP A 237 1.82 -14.90 -6.92
C ASP A 237 3.08 -14.03 -6.76
N ARG A 238 4.22 -14.51 -7.29
CA ARG A 238 5.50 -13.79 -7.34
C ARG A 238 5.81 -13.21 -8.73
N ASN A 239 4.80 -13.09 -9.61
CA ASN A 239 4.99 -12.60 -10.99
C ASN A 239 4.98 -11.06 -11.10
N HIS A 240 5.02 -10.32 -10.00
CA HIS A 240 5.11 -8.85 -10.02
C HIS A 240 6.47 -8.37 -10.56
N ILE A 241 6.49 -7.19 -11.21
CA ILE A 241 7.70 -6.63 -11.84
C ILE A 241 8.84 -6.49 -10.83
N HIS A 242 8.54 -6.00 -9.62
CA HIS A 242 9.55 -5.82 -8.58
C HIS A 242 10.19 -7.15 -8.15
N HIS A 243 9.45 -8.25 -8.10
CA HIS A 243 10.02 -9.57 -7.84
C HIS A 243 10.94 -10.03 -8.99
N HIS A 244 10.54 -9.78 -10.24
CA HIS A 244 11.40 -10.09 -11.39
C HIS A 244 12.72 -9.32 -11.38
N LEU A 245 12.73 -8.06 -10.90
CA LEU A 245 13.96 -7.27 -10.77
C LEU A 245 14.89 -7.85 -9.69
N ILE A 246 14.33 -8.26 -8.55
CA ILE A 246 15.09 -8.93 -7.48
C ILE A 246 15.63 -10.28 -7.96
N ASP A 247 14.82 -11.09 -8.64
CA ASP A 247 15.24 -12.39 -9.20
C ASP A 247 16.35 -12.23 -10.27
N LYS A 248 16.52 -11.03 -10.86
CA LYS A 248 17.65 -10.68 -11.73
C LYS A 248 18.90 -10.23 -10.97
N GLY A 249 18.88 -10.27 -9.63
CA GLY A 249 20.00 -9.90 -8.77
C GLY A 249 20.09 -8.42 -8.38
N MET A 250 19.04 -7.63 -8.63
CA MET A 250 19.02 -6.25 -8.15
C MET A 250 18.73 -6.21 -6.64
N ALA A 251 19.44 -5.33 -5.92
CA ALA A 251 19.10 -5.02 -4.53
C ALA A 251 17.75 -4.28 -4.44
N HIS A 252 17.02 -4.42 -3.32
CA HIS A 252 15.72 -3.74 -3.12
C HIS A 252 15.78 -2.24 -3.43
N LYS A 253 16.81 -1.54 -2.88
CA LYS A 253 17.00 -0.09 -3.13
C LYS A 253 17.18 0.25 -4.61
N GLN A 254 17.89 -0.60 -5.38
CA GLN A 254 18.10 -0.42 -6.82
C GLN A 254 16.81 -0.60 -7.61
N ALA A 255 16.04 -1.65 -7.31
CA ALA A 255 14.75 -1.92 -7.94
C ALA A 255 13.75 -0.79 -7.65
N THR A 256 13.67 -0.34 -6.39
CA THR A 256 12.83 0.80 -5.97
C THR A 256 13.22 2.09 -6.70
N THR A 257 14.52 2.42 -6.77
CA THR A 257 14.99 3.61 -7.48
C THR A 257 14.69 3.54 -8.97
N LEU A 258 14.89 2.38 -9.61
CA LEU A 258 14.58 2.20 -11.03
C LEU A 258 13.09 2.43 -11.31
N ILE A 259 12.21 1.81 -10.51
CA ILE A 259 10.75 1.96 -10.68
C ILE A 259 10.33 3.39 -10.42
N ALA A 260 10.83 4.03 -9.36
CA ALA A 260 10.53 5.42 -9.03
C ALA A 260 10.96 6.38 -10.16
N THR A 261 12.16 6.18 -10.72
CA THR A 261 12.65 6.98 -11.85
C THR A 261 11.75 6.82 -13.09
N LYS A 262 11.32 5.60 -13.40
CA LYS A 262 10.37 5.33 -14.49
C LYS A 262 9.02 6.00 -14.24
N SER A 263 8.50 5.93 -13.01
CA SER A 263 7.25 6.61 -12.65
C SER A 263 7.37 8.12 -12.80
N LEU A 264 8.45 8.73 -12.33
CA LEU A 264 8.71 10.17 -12.51
C LEU A 264 8.84 10.56 -13.99
N LEU A 265 9.52 9.74 -14.80
CA LEU A 265 9.61 9.95 -16.25
C LEU A 265 8.22 9.92 -16.89
N MET A 266 7.40 8.91 -16.56
CA MET A 266 6.03 8.81 -17.06
C MET A 266 5.20 10.04 -16.70
N ILE A 267 5.26 10.49 -15.45
CA ILE A 267 4.53 11.67 -14.98
C ILE A 267 5.01 12.93 -15.70
N THR A 268 6.32 13.10 -15.87
CA THR A 268 6.89 14.24 -16.59
C THR A 268 6.42 14.28 -18.04
N VAL A 269 6.45 13.14 -18.74
CA VAL A 269 5.96 13.04 -20.12
C VAL A 269 4.46 13.35 -20.20
N ALA A 270 3.66 12.80 -19.29
CA ALA A 270 2.22 13.09 -19.26
C ALA A 270 1.94 14.57 -19.04
N TRP A 271 2.68 15.22 -18.13
CA TRP A 271 2.54 16.65 -17.88
C TRP A 271 2.90 17.51 -19.10
N MET A 272 3.95 17.13 -19.83
CA MET A 272 4.35 17.84 -21.06
C MET A 272 3.33 17.68 -22.20
N LEU A 273 2.57 16.61 -22.20
CA LEU A 273 1.58 16.27 -23.22
C LEU A 273 0.14 16.58 -22.81
N GLN A 274 -0.10 17.24 -21.67
CA GLN A 274 -1.44 17.43 -21.13
C GLN A 274 -2.42 18.20 -22.05
N ASP A 275 -1.93 19.00 -22.99
CA ASP A 275 -2.74 19.85 -23.83
C ASP A 275 -3.12 19.21 -25.18
N ILE A 276 -2.70 17.96 -25.46
CA ILE A 276 -3.12 17.23 -26.64
C ILE A 276 -4.53 16.59 -26.42
N ALA A 277 -5.18 16.14 -27.51
CA ALA A 277 -6.48 15.50 -27.40
C ALA A 277 -6.46 14.34 -26.41
N ILE A 278 -7.42 14.30 -25.47
CA ILE A 278 -7.44 13.38 -24.31
C ILE A 278 -7.31 11.89 -24.70
N HIS A 279 -7.91 11.49 -25.82
CA HIS A 279 -7.85 10.10 -26.31
C HIS A 279 -6.44 9.74 -26.81
N VAL A 280 -5.78 10.67 -27.50
CA VAL A 280 -4.40 10.51 -27.98
C VAL A 280 -3.46 10.45 -26.79
N HIS A 281 -3.64 11.35 -25.81
CA HIS A 281 -2.88 11.36 -24.57
C HIS A 281 -3.01 10.04 -23.81
N LEU A 282 -4.25 9.57 -23.61
CA LEU A 282 -4.52 8.30 -22.92
C LEU A 282 -3.84 7.12 -23.63
N LEU A 283 -4.08 6.96 -24.93
CA LEU A 283 -3.51 5.85 -25.72
C LEU A 283 -1.98 5.88 -25.72
N PHE A 284 -1.39 7.07 -25.89
CA PHE A 284 0.05 7.23 -25.86
C PHE A 284 0.63 6.87 -24.49
N MET A 285 0.05 7.35 -23.38
CA MET A 285 0.54 7.06 -22.03
C MET A 285 0.37 5.58 -21.66
N VAL A 286 -0.72 4.95 -22.08
CA VAL A 286 -0.91 3.50 -21.89
C VAL A 286 0.16 2.72 -22.66
N ALA A 287 0.35 3.02 -23.95
CA ALA A 287 1.38 2.36 -24.78
C ALA A 287 2.79 2.56 -24.20
N LEU A 288 3.13 3.81 -23.83
CA LEU A 288 4.41 4.14 -23.21
C LEU A 288 4.62 3.39 -21.89
N GLY A 289 3.59 3.28 -21.05
CA GLY A 289 3.64 2.54 -19.80
C GLY A 289 3.93 1.06 -20.03
N PHE A 290 3.27 0.44 -21.00
CA PHE A 290 3.58 -0.94 -21.39
C PHE A 290 5.04 -1.09 -21.83
N VAL A 291 5.56 -0.19 -22.67
CA VAL A 291 6.95 -0.23 -23.11
C VAL A 291 7.91 -0.05 -21.94
N ILE A 292 7.73 0.98 -21.10
CA ILE A 292 8.66 1.35 -20.02
C ILE A 292 8.71 0.27 -18.93
N TYR A 293 7.57 -0.30 -18.53
CA TYR A 293 7.53 -1.28 -17.45
C TYR A 293 7.71 -2.72 -17.90
N LEU A 294 7.29 -3.08 -19.14
CA LEU A 294 7.44 -4.45 -19.63
C LEU A 294 8.80 -4.72 -20.26
N ILE A 295 9.56 -3.70 -20.61
CA ILE A 295 10.93 -3.87 -21.13
C ILE A 295 11.81 -4.63 -20.14
N ASP A 296 11.59 -4.45 -18.83
CA ASP A 296 12.33 -5.19 -17.80
C ASP A 296 12.10 -6.70 -17.85
N LEU A 297 10.96 -7.14 -18.35
CA LEU A 297 10.63 -8.56 -18.48
C LEU A 297 11.28 -9.20 -19.71
N ALA A 298 11.50 -8.41 -20.78
CA ALA A 298 12.09 -8.88 -22.02
C ALA A 298 13.58 -9.24 -21.86
N PHE A 299 14.33 -8.51 -21.03
CA PHE A 299 15.74 -8.79 -20.79
C PHE A 299 15.93 -9.93 -19.78
N ARG A 300 15.66 -11.18 -20.19
CA ARG A 300 16.01 -12.38 -19.43
C ARG A 300 17.53 -12.56 -19.43
N ARG A 301 18.24 -12.18 -18.38
CA ARG A 301 19.49 -12.87 -18.05
C ARG A 301 19.11 -14.25 -17.51
N ARG A 302 19.62 -15.33 -18.15
CA ARG A 302 19.67 -16.65 -17.54
C ARG A 302 20.57 -16.55 -16.32
N ILE A 303 19.98 -16.32 -15.14
CA ILE A 303 20.70 -16.57 -13.89
C ILE A 303 20.56 -18.07 -13.68
N THR A 304 21.69 -18.77 -13.70
CA THR A 304 21.85 -20.14 -13.23
C THR A 304 21.17 -20.20 -11.86
N THR A 305 20.09 -20.96 -11.77
CA THR A 305 19.38 -21.21 -10.52
C THR A 305 20.34 -21.82 -9.53
N SER A 306 20.69 -21.06 -8.48
CA SER A 306 21.15 -21.68 -7.24
C SER A 306 20.05 -22.64 -6.80
N PRO A 307 20.37 -23.87 -6.34
CA PRO A 307 19.33 -24.80 -5.94
C PRO A 307 18.47 -24.15 -4.85
N VAL A 308 17.21 -23.97 -5.16
CA VAL A 308 16.18 -23.64 -4.18
C VAL A 308 16.20 -24.81 -3.19
N TYR A 309 16.56 -24.55 -1.94
CA TYR A 309 16.28 -25.49 -0.87
C TYR A 309 14.75 -25.65 -0.84
N GLU A 310 14.26 -26.73 -1.46
CA GLU A 310 12.91 -27.22 -1.20
C GLU A 310 12.86 -27.54 0.28
N ILE A 311 12.15 -26.69 1.03
CA ILE A 311 11.70 -27.08 2.37
C ILE A 311 10.70 -28.20 2.10
N HIS A 312 11.14 -29.43 2.26
CA HIS A 312 10.27 -30.60 2.28
C HIS A 312 9.32 -30.42 3.47
N GLU A 313 8.11 -30.00 3.21
CA GLU A 313 7.02 -30.29 4.15
C GLU A 313 6.86 -31.82 4.19
N PRO A 314 7.00 -32.47 5.35
CA PRO A 314 6.79 -33.92 5.44
C PRO A 314 5.36 -34.20 5.02
N LYS A 315 5.18 -35.02 4.00
CA LYS A 315 3.87 -35.53 3.60
C LYS A 315 3.22 -36.23 4.81
N ALA A 316 1.97 -35.91 5.07
CA ALA A 316 1.19 -36.42 6.22
C ALA A 316 1.14 -37.96 6.31
N ASP A 317 1.54 -38.68 5.27
CA ASP A 317 1.51 -40.15 5.19
C ASP A 317 2.79 -40.86 5.69
N GLU A 318 3.91 -40.14 5.93
CA GLU A 318 5.15 -40.73 6.45
C GLU A 318 5.26 -40.73 8.00
N ALA A 319 4.31 -40.14 8.70
CA ALA A 319 4.31 -40.07 10.17
C ALA A 319 4.00 -41.38 10.88
N THR A 320 3.75 -42.50 10.14
CA THR A 320 3.25 -43.75 10.75
C THR A 320 4.29 -44.85 10.91
N THR A 321 5.54 -44.67 10.47
CA THR A 321 6.53 -45.78 10.48
C THR A 321 7.89 -45.48 11.10
N ALA A 322 8.09 -44.36 11.81
CA ALA A 322 9.33 -44.13 12.57
C ALA A 322 9.14 -44.57 14.03
N PRO A 323 10.04 -45.40 14.61
CA PRO A 323 9.95 -45.77 16.01
C PRO A 323 10.11 -44.53 16.90
N ARG A 324 9.16 -44.33 17.82
CA ARG A 324 9.23 -43.29 18.84
C ARG A 324 10.51 -43.46 19.64
N GLN A 325 11.47 -42.53 19.46
CA GLN A 325 12.53 -42.34 20.45
C GLN A 325 11.88 -41.75 21.70
N GLU A 326 11.78 -42.59 22.74
CA GLU A 326 11.41 -42.15 24.08
C GLU A 326 12.47 -41.19 24.59
N HIS A 327 12.20 -39.91 24.64
CA HIS A 327 12.97 -38.98 25.43
C HIS A 327 12.70 -39.29 26.93
N PRO A 328 13.76 -39.45 27.75
CA PRO A 328 13.56 -39.64 29.17
C PRO A 328 12.77 -38.46 29.78
N PRO A 329 11.84 -38.72 30.68
CA PRO A 329 10.95 -37.71 31.24
C PRO A 329 11.84 -36.63 31.93
N LYS A 330 11.62 -35.36 31.60
CA LYS A 330 12.24 -34.21 32.30
C LYS A 330 11.90 -34.36 33.77
N ALA A 331 12.93 -34.52 34.64
CA ALA A 331 12.76 -34.61 36.04
C ALA A 331 11.97 -33.42 36.59
N VAL A 332 10.80 -33.68 37.13
CA VAL A 332 10.00 -32.66 37.82
C VAL A 332 10.71 -32.39 39.15
N VAL A 333 11.44 -31.29 39.21
CA VAL A 333 12.09 -30.86 40.48
C VAL A 333 10.96 -30.46 41.44
N ARG A 334 10.77 -31.23 42.48
CA ARG A 334 9.77 -30.96 43.53
C ARG A 334 10.12 -29.65 44.26
N PRO A 335 9.12 -28.86 44.69
CA PRO A 335 9.37 -27.58 45.40
C PRO A 335 10.27 -27.71 46.65
N ALA A 336 10.30 -28.89 47.28
CA ALA A 336 11.17 -29.19 48.42
C ALA A 336 12.67 -29.21 48.08
N ASP A 337 13.04 -29.59 46.83
CA ASP A 337 14.47 -29.64 46.43
C ASP A 337 15.01 -28.26 46.04
N GLN A 338 14.13 -27.34 45.61
CA GLN A 338 14.49 -25.94 45.39
C GLN A 338 14.76 -25.19 46.72
N ALA A 339 13.98 -25.48 47.75
CA ALA A 339 14.16 -24.91 49.08
C ALA A 339 15.51 -25.36 49.71
N LYS A 340 15.90 -26.62 49.48
CA LYS A 340 17.16 -27.16 49.98
C LYS A 340 18.39 -26.55 49.33
N LYS A 341 18.37 -26.37 47.98
CA LYS A 341 19.46 -25.70 47.25
C LYS A 341 19.60 -24.22 47.63
N ARG A 342 18.50 -23.54 47.94
CA ARG A 342 18.49 -22.14 48.37
C ARG A 342 19.04 -22.00 49.79
N ALA A 343 18.81 -23.00 50.68
CA ALA A 343 19.36 -23.02 52.02
C ALA A 343 20.88 -23.33 52.03
N GLU A 344 21.36 -24.17 51.13
CA GLU A 344 22.77 -24.46 50.94
C GLU A 344 23.56 -23.26 50.39
N SER A 345 23.03 -22.56 49.38
CA SER A 345 23.65 -21.36 48.82
C SER A 345 23.75 -20.20 49.83
N LEU A 346 22.78 -20.09 50.75
CA LEU A 346 22.83 -19.10 51.85
C LEU A 346 23.81 -19.45 52.96
N ARG A 347 24.16 -20.74 53.16
CA ARG A 347 25.21 -21.15 54.09
C ARG A 347 26.62 -20.95 53.54
N GLU A 348 26.83 -21.17 52.25
CA GLU A 348 28.12 -20.92 51.59
C GLU A 348 28.49 -19.43 51.55
N THR A 349 27.51 -18.53 51.42
CA THR A 349 27.75 -17.08 51.48
C THR A 349 27.98 -16.55 52.90
N ALA A 350 27.55 -17.28 53.94
CA ALA A 350 27.79 -16.89 55.34
C ALA A 350 29.16 -17.33 55.90
N THR A 351 29.83 -18.28 55.22
CA THR A 351 31.16 -18.77 55.65
C THR A 351 32.33 -18.15 54.84
N ALA A 352 32.06 -17.28 53.90
CA ALA A 352 33.04 -16.57 53.09
C ALA A 352 33.29 -15.11 53.55
N GLY A 353 32.81 -14.72 54.75
CA GLY A 353 32.83 -13.34 55.24
C GLY A 353 33.44 -13.23 56.66
N ASP A 354 34.33 -14.17 57.05
CA ASP A 354 35.19 -14.03 58.24
C ASP A 354 36.69 -14.02 57.84
#